data_05f79171aa6c3a3e5ccd9e57419753d0
#
_entry.id   05f79171aa6c3a3e5ccd9e57419753d0
#
_cell.length_a   1.000
_cell.length_b   1.000
_cell.length_c   1.000
_cell.angle_alpha   90.00
_cell.angle_beta   90.00
_cell.angle_gamma   90.00
#
_symmetry.space_group_name_H-M   'P 1'
#
loop_
_entity.id
_entity.type
_entity.pdbx_description
1 polymer ?
#
loop_
_entity_poly.entity_id
_entity_poly.type
_entity_poly.pdbx_seq_one_letter_code
_entity_poly.pdbx_strand_id
1 'polypeptide(L)'
;MGKVLAFRGANESCANCWYYSPHRNDDMSKAASSSGYCRHPDRTKDSCPGHPVIERLGLHCKPDQWCPKYVNIDSPAMKTLQFISGIKFVLLCMQKRVKTSDTGLEKGDEYRELVDQFYLANKKLMTINQYKRAKRDQAYFTALLDETFHYYKLKSRNRRQ
;
A
#
# COMPACT_ATOMS: atom_id res chain seq x y z
N MET A 1 -12.97 30.10 -11.49
CA MET A 1 -11.95 29.18 -10.93
C MET A 1 -11.16 28.58 -12.09
N GLY A 2 -9.88 28.89 -12.19
CA GLY A 2 -9.01 28.29 -13.19
C GLY A 2 -8.86 26.78 -12.91
N LYS A 3 -9.12 25.93 -13.92
CA LYS A 3 -8.78 24.51 -13.83
C LYS A 3 -7.27 24.41 -13.68
N VAL A 4 -6.80 23.88 -12.57
CA VAL A 4 -5.39 23.51 -12.42
C VAL A 4 -5.14 22.36 -13.39
N LEU A 5 -4.44 22.67 -14.49
CA LEU A 5 -4.00 21.64 -15.42
C LEU A 5 -2.88 20.82 -14.76
N ALA A 6 -3.14 19.54 -14.55
CA ALA A 6 -2.10 18.64 -14.10
C ALA A 6 -1.18 18.29 -15.28
N PHE A 7 0.12 18.57 -15.14
CA PHE A 7 1.10 18.26 -16.16
C PHE A 7 1.81 16.94 -15.85
N ARG A 8 2.01 16.13 -16.88
CA ARG A 8 2.81 14.91 -16.79
C ARG A 8 4.27 15.28 -16.53
N GLY A 9 4.85 14.73 -15.47
CA GLY A 9 6.30 14.82 -15.23
C GLY A 9 7.09 13.94 -16.19
N ALA A 10 8.37 14.28 -16.40
CA ALA A 10 9.29 13.42 -17.12
C ALA A 10 9.34 12.03 -16.43
N ASN A 11 9.30 10.96 -17.22
CA ASN A 11 9.32 9.57 -16.75
C ASN A 11 8.07 9.10 -15.95
N GLU A 12 7.01 9.89 -15.88
CA GLU A 12 5.73 9.45 -15.31
C GLU A 12 4.91 8.66 -16.34
N SER A 13 4.57 7.43 -16.01
CA SER A 13 3.72 6.59 -16.85
C SER A 13 2.98 5.54 -16.00
N CYS A 14 1.97 4.89 -16.57
CA CYS A 14 1.27 3.81 -15.89
C CYS A 14 2.22 2.69 -15.47
N ALA A 15 3.27 2.42 -16.24
CA ALA A 15 4.24 1.36 -15.94
C ALA A 15 4.90 1.50 -14.56
N ASN A 16 5.09 2.72 -14.07
CA ASN A 16 5.66 3.00 -12.74
C ASN A 16 4.65 3.64 -11.77
N CYS A 17 3.37 3.48 -12.04
CA CYS A 17 2.29 3.93 -11.18
C CYS A 17 1.88 2.85 -10.17
N TRP A 18 1.59 3.27 -8.93
CA TRP A 18 1.12 2.38 -7.86
C TRP A 18 -0.15 1.60 -8.24
N TYR A 19 -1.05 2.22 -8.99
CA TYR A 19 -2.33 1.63 -9.35
C TYR A 19 -2.27 0.73 -10.59
N TYR A 20 -1.13 0.64 -11.26
CA TYR A 20 -0.96 -0.19 -12.44
C TYR A 20 -0.67 -1.63 -12.09
N SER A 21 -1.41 -2.55 -12.71
CA SER A 21 -1.18 -3.99 -12.64
C SER A 21 -0.92 -4.53 -14.04
N PRO A 22 0.31 -4.97 -14.36
CA PRO A 22 0.61 -5.52 -15.66
C PRO A 22 -0.07 -6.86 -15.87
N HIS A 23 -0.36 -7.22 -17.14
CA HIS A 23 -0.71 -8.59 -17.49
C HIS A 23 0.41 -9.55 -17.10
N ARG A 24 0.04 -10.71 -16.58
CA ARG A 24 0.99 -11.77 -16.24
C ARG A 24 0.69 -13.03 -17.02
N ASN A 25 1.75 -13.77 -17.37
CA ASN A 25 1.67 -15.11 -17.90
C ASN A 25 1.27 -16.10 -16.79
N ASP A 26 0.95 -17.34 -17.16
CA ASP A 26 0.58 -18.39 -16.20
C ASP A 26 1.67 -18.70 -15.16
N ASP A 27 2.94 -18.49 -15.50
CA ASP A 27 4.09 -18.59 -14.59
C ASP A 27 4.31 -17.34 -13.72
N MET A 28 3.37 -16.39 -13.72
CA MET A 28 3.43 -15.12 -13.00
C MET A 28 4.49 -14.13 -13.48
N SER A 29 5.24 -14.42 -14.55
CA SER A 29 6.09 -13.44 -15.21
C SER A 29 5.27 -12.34 -15.88
N LYS A 30 5.86 -11.16 -16.07
CA LYS A 30 5.19 -10.09 -16.84
C LYS A 30 4.98 -10.54 -18.28
N ALA A 31 3.75 -10.48 -18.75
CA ALA A 31 3.46 -10.76 -20.15
C ALA A 31 4.21 -9.76 -21.05
N ALA A 32 4.65 -10.25 -22.21
CA ALA A 32 5.23 -9.39 -23.25
C ALA A 32 4.23 -8.41 -23.85
N SER A 33 2.92 -8.54 -23.52
CA SER A 33 1.90 -7.61 -23.96
C SER A 33 2.14 -6.22 -23.35
N SER A 34 1.87 -5.20 -24.14
CA SER A 34 2.01 -3.80 -23.75
C SER A 34 0.83 -3.25 -22.94
N SER A 35 -0.01 -4.09 -22.34
CA SER A 35 -1.21 -3.67 -21.64
C SER A 35 -1.29 -4.20 -20.20
N GLY A 36 -2.12 -3.57 -19.40
CA GLY A 36 -2.41 -3.93 -18.04
C GLY A 36 -3.69 -3.26 -17.55
N TYR A 37 -3.85 -3.10 -16.24
CA TYR A 37 -5.06 -2.55 -15.63
C TYR A 37 -4.74 -1.47 -14.62
N CYS A 38 -5.54 -0.39 -14.60
CA CYS A 38 -5.50 0.64 -13.59
C CYS A 38 -6.54 0.32 -12.51
N ARG A 39 -6.09 0.24 -11.25
CA ARG A 39 -6.96 -0.03 -10.08
C ARG A 39 -7.31 1.21 -9.30
N HIS A 40 -7.09 2.40 -9.83
CA HIS A 40 -7.45 3.62 -9.13
C HIS A 40 -8.98 3.72 -8.96
N PRO A 41 -9.49 3.89 -7.72
CA PRO A 41 -10.94 3.83 -7.45
C PRO A 41 -11.76 4.84 -8.27
N ASP A 42 -11.24 6.06 -8.44
CA ASP A 42 -11.97 7.11 -9.17
C ASP A 42 -12.08 6.82 -10.67
N ARG A 43 -11.09 6.11 -11.24
CA ARG A 43 -11.11 5.75 -12.65
C ARG A 43 -12.00 4.54 -12.94
N THR A 44 -12.07 3.59 -12.03
CA THR A 44 -12.90 2.40 -12.18
C THR A 44 -14.38 2.71 -12.01
N LYS A 45 -14.73 3.64 -11.14
CA LYS A 45 -16.13 4.05 -10.92
C LYS A 45 -16.75 4.76 -12.12
N ASP A 46 -15.97 5.62 -12.79
CA ASP A 46 -16.47 6.49 -13.85
C ASP A 46 -16.61 5.78 -15.21
N SER A 47 -15.98 4.61 -15.36
CA SER A 47 -15.86 3.96 -16.68
C SER A 47 -16.98 2.98 -17.00
N CYS A 48 -17.36 2.10 -16.07
CA CYS A 48 -18.44 1.12 -16.25
C CYS A 48 -18.93 0.63 -14.89
N PRO A 49 -19.77 1.39 -14.16
CA PRO A 49 -20.30 0.96 -12.88
C PRO A 49 -21.08 -0.35 -13.05
N GLY A 50 -20.80 -1.32 -12.16
CA GLY A 50 -21.45 -2.62 -12.16
C GLY A 50 -20.90 -3.64 -13.15
N HIS A 51 -19.82 -3.35 -13.90
CA HIS A 51 -19.21 -4.34 -14.79
C HIS A 51 -18.26 -5.26 -14.02
N PRO A 52 -18.57 -6.57 -13.87
CA PRO A 52 -17.84 -7.46 -12.96
C PRO A 52 -16.34 -7.61 -13.28
N VAL A 53 -15.96 -7.52 -14.53
CA VAL A 53 -14.55 -7.62 -14.95
C VAL A 53 -13.78 -6.36 -14.57
N ILE A 54 -14.35 -5.19 -14.78
CA ILE A 54 -13.73 -3.90 -14.45
C ILE A 54 -13.65 -3.73 -12.93
N GLU A 55 -14.66 -4.11 -12.18
CA GLU A 55 -14.65 -4.10 -10.72
C GLU A 55 -13.55 -4.99 -10.15
N ARG A 56 -13.30 -6.14 -10.76
CA ARG A 56 -12.30 -7.10 -10.31
C ARG A 56 -10.88 -6.78 -10.77
N LEU A 57 -10.70 -6.42 -12.03
CA LEU A 57 -9.39 -6.26 -12.67
C LEU A 57 -8.94 -4.80 -12.80
N GLY A 58 -9.89 -3.86 -12.82
CA GLY A 58 -9.64 -2.46 -13.06
C GLY A 58 -9.80 -2.07 -14.52
N LEU A 59 -9.56 -0.79 -14.82
CA LEU A 59 -9.64 -0.24 -16.16
C LEU A 59 -8.43 -0.64 -16.99
N HIS A 60 -8.65 -1.20 -18.19
CA HIS A 60 -7.57 -1.54 -19.13
C HIS A 60 -6.76 -0.28 -19.51
N CYS A 61 -5.44 -0.35 -19.42
CA CYS A 61 -4.55 0.74 -19.79
C CYS A 61 -3.19 0.22 -20.31
N LYS A 62 -2.50 1.06 -21.08
CA LYS A 62 -1.16 0.78 -21.58
C LYS A 62 -0.09 1.31 -20.64
N PRO A 63 1.11 0.71 -20.59
CA PRO A 63 2.19 1.15 -19.68
C PRO A 63 2.71 2.56 -19.98
N ASP A 64 2.60 3.04 -21.22
CA ASP A 64 3.01 4.37 -21.64
C ASP A 64 1.96 5.47 -21.41
N GLN A 65 0.75 5.09 -21.01
CA GLN A 65 -0.31 6.03 -20.65
C GLN A 65 -0.02 6.72 -19.32
N TRP A 66 -0.72 7.82 -19.07
CA TRP A 66 -0.63 8.61 -17.86
C TRP A 66 -1.97 9.24 -17.53
N CYS A 67 -2.20 9.54 -16.26
CA CYS A 67 -3.33 10.34 -15.81
C CYS A 67 -2.95 11.19 -14.59
N PRO A 68 -3.74 12.24 -14.26
CA PRO A 68 -3.47 13.10 -13.10
C PRO A 68 -3.51 12.39 -11.75
N LYS A 69 -4.06 11.17 -11.69
CA LYS A 69 -4.12 10.32 -10.49
C LYS A 69 -2.84 9.49 -10.27
N TYR A 70 -1.83 9.70 -11.10
CA TYR A 70 -0.55 9.01 -11.03
C TYR A 70 0.10 9.11 -9.65
N VAL A 71 0.59 7.98 -9.13
CA VAL A 71 1.37 7.89 -7.90
C VAL A 71 2.61 7.03 -8.17
N ASN A 72 3.79 7.62 -8.03
CA ASN A 72 5.04 6.91 -8.29
C ASN A 72 5.26 5.78 -7.28
N ILE A 73 5.35 4.53 -7.77
CA ILE A 73 5.59 3.35 -6.96
C ILE A 73 6.95 3.38 -6.23
N ASP A 74 7.95 4.05 -6.80
CA ASP A 74 9.31 4.14 -6.24
C ASP A 74 9.51 5.35 -5.32
N SER A 75 8.47 6.15 -5.06
CA SER A 75 8.59 7.28 -4.14
C SER A 75 8.90 6.81 -2.72
N PRO A 76 9.67 7.58 -1.91
CA PRO A 76 9.94 7.21 -0.52
C PRO A 76 8.66 7.00 0.31
N ALA A 77 7.63 7.80 0.08
CA ALA A 77 6.34 7.64 0.74
C ALA A 77 5.66 6.31 0.37
N MET A 78 5.73 5.90 -0.90
CA MET A 78 5.15 4.63 -1.36
C MET A 78 5.92 3.42 -0.83
N LYS A 79 7.25 3.50 -0.77
CA LYS A 79 8.08 2.45 -0.14
C LYS A 79 7.72 2.27 1.34
N THR A 80 7.51 3.38 2.05
CA THR A 80 7.06 3.34 3.45
C THR A 80 5.67 2.73 3.57
N LEU A 81 4.72 3.10 2.69
CA LEU A 81 3.39 2.50 2.67
C LEU A 81 3.41 0.99 2.41
N GLN A 82 4.24 0.54 1.48
CA GLN A 82 4.41 -0.89 1.20
C GLN A 82 4.95 -1.64 2.42
N PHE A 83 5.94 -1.07 3.09
CA PHE A 83 6.51 -1.62 4.30
C PHE A 83 5.48 -1.74 5.42
N ILE A 84 4.73 -0.67 5.70
CA ILE A 84 3.66 -0.67 6.72
C ILE A 84 2.57 -1.69 6.37
N SER A 85 2.17 -1.77 5.09
CA SER A 85 1.17 -2.74 4.62
C SER A 85 1.63 -4.18 4.83
N GLY A 86 2.91 -4.46 4.58
CA GLY A 86 3.50 -5.77 4.84
C GLY A 86 3.43 -6.16 6.31
N ILE A 87 3.79 -5.25 7.20
CA ILE A 87 3.71 -5.47 8.66
C ILE A 87 2.26 -5.67 9.11
N LYS A 88 1.32 -4.86 8.63
CA LYS A 88 -0.12 -5.01 8.93
C LYS A 88 -0.65 -6.38 8.49
N PHE A 89 -0.22 -6.85 7.32
CA PHE A 89 -0.62 -8.15 6.81
C PHE A 89 -0.10 -9.30 7.68
N VAL A 90 1.18 -9.26 8.08
CA VAL A 90 1.77 -10.27 8.97
C VAL A 90 1.05 -10.26 10.33
N LEU A 91 0.79 -9.08 10.89
CA LEU A 91 0.05 -8.95 12.15
C LEU A 91 -1.36 -9.53 12.04
N LEU A 92 -2.06 -9.29 10.94
CA LEU A 92 -3.39 -9.85 10.70
C LEU A 92 -3.36 -11.38 10.62
N CYS A 93 -2.36 -11.96 9.96
CA CYS A 93 -2.16 -13.42 9.91
C CYS A 93 -1.89 -14.01 11.29
N MET A 94 -1.08 -13.34 12.10
CA MET A 94 -0.83 -13.74 13.50
C MET A 94 -2.11 -13.71 14.34
N GLN A 95 -2.91 -12.65 14.24
CA GLN A 95 -4.18 -12.50 14.94
C GLN A 95 -5.18 -13.61 14.57
N LYS A 96 -5.23 -14.01 13.31
CA LYS A 96 -6.09 -15.11 12.86
C LYS A 96 -5.67 -16.45 13.46
N ARG A 97 -4.37 -16.72 13.57
CA ARG A 97 -3.84 -17.95 14.18
C ARG A 97 -4.13 -18.00 15.68
N VAL A 98 -4.02 -16.88 16.38
CA VAL A 98 -4.26 -16.80 17.83
C VAL A 98 -5.71 -17.01 18.22
N LYS A 99 -6.68 -16.67 17.36
CA LYS A 99 -8.10 -16.97 17.60
C LYS A 99 -8.39 -18.46 17.78
N THR A 100 -7.48 -19.34 17.38
CA THR A 100 -7.59 -20.79 17.50
C THR A 100 -6.75 -21.37 18.65
N SER A 101 -6.02 -20.53 19.42
CA SER A 101 -5.17 -20.95 20.53
C SER A 101 -5.39 -20.09 21.77
N ASP A 102 -5.21 -20.68 22.97
CA ASP A 102 -5.41 -19.98 24.26
C ASP A 102 -4.27 -19.02 24.63
N THR A 103 -3.20 -18.96 23.83
CA THR A 103 -2.08 -18.04 24.04
C THR A 103 -2.34 -16.69 23.40
N GLY A 104 -2.36 -15.63 24.21
CA GLY A 104 -2.51 -14.26 23.70
C GLY A 104 -1.33 -13.86 22.80
N LEU A 105 -1.63 -13.17 21.71
CA LEU A 105 -0.62 -12.69 20.76
C LEU A 105 0.44 -11.79 21.42
N GLU A 106 0.03 -10.97 22.36
CA GLU A 106 0.89 -10.02 23.08
C GLU A 106 1.96 -10.71 23.94
N LYS A 107 1.74 -11.99 24.30
CA LYS A 107 2.71 -12.79 25.06
C LYS A 107 3.63 -13.60 24.16
N GLY A 108 3.36 -13.62 22.84
CA GLY A 108 4.13 -14.41 21.87
C GLY A 108 5.44 -13.76 21.47
N ASP A 109 6.49 -14.57 21.34
CA ASP A 109 7.80 -14.10 20.88
C ASP A 109 7.75 -13.61 19.43
N GLU A 110 6.92 -14.24 18.59
CA GLU A 110 6.69 -13.81 17.20
C GLU A 110 6.17 -12.37 17.10
N TYR A 111 5.22 -12.00 17.98
CA TYR A 111 4.70 -10.63 18.02
C TYR A 111 5.78 -9.61 18.41
N ARG A 112 6.56 -9.91 19.44
CA ARG A 112 7.67 -9.04 19.87
C ARG A 112 8.71 -8.88 18.78
N GLU A 113 9.04 -9.98 18.11
CA GLU A 113 9.96 -9.97 16.98
C GLU A 113 9.44 -9.10 15.82
N LEU A 114 8.15 -9.16 15.53
CA LEU A 114 7.53 -8.30 14.51
C LEU A 114 7.66 -6.82 14.85
N VAL A 115 7.42 -6.45 16.11
CA VAL A 115 7.60 -5.07 16.58
C VAL A 115 9.07 -4.66 16.52
N ASP A 116 9.99 -5.55 16.87
CA ASP A 116 11.42 -5.32 16.76
C ASP A 116 11.84 -5.08 15.31
N GLN A 117 11.40 -5.91 14.39
CA GLN A 117 11.65 -5.77 12.95
C GLN A 117 11.12 -4.44 12.41
N PHE A 118 9.91 -4.06 12.79
CA PHE A 118 9.31 -2.77 12.40
C PHE A 118 10.16 -1.59 12.87
N TYR A 119 10.55 -1.58 14.13
CA TYR A 119 11.34 -0.52 14.72
C TYR A 119 12.75 -0.43 14.10
N LEU A 120 13.42 -1.56 13.93
CA LEU A 120 14.78 -1.60 13.39
C LEU A 120 14.84 -1.23 11.90
N ALA A 121 13.83 -1.64 11.13
CA ALA A 121 13.78 -1.34 9.70
C ALA A 121 13.55 0.14 9.42
N ASN A 122 12.80 0.83 10.25
CA ASN A 122 12.57 2.27 10.08
C ASN A 122 12.33 2.99 11.41
N LYS A 123 13.41 3.43 12.04
CA LYS A 123 13.39 4.15 13.33
C LYS A 123 12.66 5.50 13.29
N LYS A 124 12.39 6.03 12.09
CA LYS A 124 11.62 7.27 11.94
C LYS A 124 10.12 7.10 12.15
N LEU A 125 9.62 5.86 12.10
CA LEU A 125 8.19 5.57 12.19
C LEU A 125 7.68 5.49 13.63
N MET A 126 8.54 5.29 14.60
CA MET A 126 8.16 5.30 16.01
C MET A 126 9.32 5.74 16.92
N THR A 127 8.98 6.33 18.03
CA THR A 127 9.94 6.67 19.09
C THR A 127 10.27 5.43 19.93
N ILE A 128 11.34 5.51 20.73
CA ILE A 128 11.71 4.42 21.64
C ILE A 128 10.62 4.13 22.69
N ASN A 129 9.92 5.16 23.14
CA ASN A 129 8.80 4.99 24.08
C ASN A 129 7.61 4.29 23.43
N GLN A 130 7.29 4.64 22.18
CA GLN A 130 6.28 3.97 21.38
C GLN A 130 6.65 2.50 21.12
N TYR A 131 7.91 2.22 20.81
CA TYR A 131 8.43 0.87 20.64
C TYR A 131 8.25 0.02 21.90
N LYS A 132 8.66 0.54 23.06
CA LYS A 132 8.49 -0.17 24.33
C LYS A 132 7.02 -0.44 24.64
N ARG A 133 6.13 0.51 24.36
CA ARG A 133 4.69 0.33 24.53
C ARG A 133 4.11 -0.67 23.54
N ALA A 134 4.49 -0.59 22.30
CA ALA A 134 4.02 -1.50 21.25
C ALA A 134 4.35 -2.97 21.54
N LYS A 135 5.49 -3.25 22.16
CA LYS A 135 5.88 -4.61 22.56
C LYS A 135 4.96 -5.24 23.61
N ARG A 136 4.21 -4.42 24.35
CA ARG A 136 3.34 -4.86 25.45
C ARG A 136 1.86 -4.66 25.17
N ASP A 137 1.54 -3.88 24.13
CA ASP A 137 0.16 -3.46 23.82
C ASP A 137 -0.09 -3.56 22.32
N GLN A 138 -0.70 -4.67 21.92
CA GLN A 138 -1.02 -4.97 20.51
C GLN A 138 -2.03 -3.95 19.95
N ALA A 139 -3.05 -3.57 20.71
CA ALA A 139 -4.05 -2.59 20.28
C ALA A 139 -3.39 -1.24 19.97
N TYR A 140 -2.44 -0.83 20.80
CA TYR A 140 -1.62 0.37 20.56
C TYR A 140 -0.80 0.26 19.27
N PHE A 141 -0.13 -0.88 19.04
CA PHE A 141 0.66 -1.10 17.84
C PHE A 141 -0.20 -1.07 16.57
N THR A 142 -1.36 -1.70 16.61
CA THR A 142 -2.32 -1.70 15.49
C THR A 142 -2.79 -0.27 15.18
N ALA A 143 -3.16 0.51 16.19
CA ALA A 143 -3.55 1.90 16.03
C ALA A 143 -2.42 2.76 15.47
N LEU A 144 -1.19 2.57 15.93
CA LEU A 144 -0.01 3.27 15.43
C LEU A 144 0.26 2.96 13.96
N LEU A 145 0.14 1.70 13.55
CA LEU A 145 0.28 1.29 12.16
C LEU A 145 -0.78 1.97 11.28
N ASP A 146 -2.03 2.02 11.72
CA ASP A 146 -3.12 2.63 10.96
C ASP A 146 -2.94 4.15 10.82
N GLU A 147 -2.57 4.83 11.88
CA GLU A 147 -2.27 6.28 11.84
C GLU A 147 -1.09 6.59 10.91
N THR A 148 -0.02 5.83 11.02
CA THR A 148 1.18 6.00 10.20
C THR A 148 0.88 5.72 8.73
N PHE A 149 0.11 4.68 8.43
CA PHE A 149 -0.34 4.36 7.08
C PHE A 149 -1.16 5.50 6.49
N HIS A 150 -2.11 6.04 7.25
CA HIS A 150 -2.95 7.14 6.81
C HIS A 150 -2.13 8.41 6.52
N TYR A 151 -1.18 8.74 7.40
CA TYR A 151 -0.28 9.88 7.21
C TYR A 151 0.52 9.77 5.91
N TYR A 152 1.16 8.64 5.66
CA TYR A 152 1.95 8.45 4.43
C TYR A 152 1.09 8.34 3.18
N LYS A 153 -0.13 7.83 3.29
CA LYS A 153 -1.10 7.84 2.20
C LYS A 153 -1.47 9.25 1.76
N LEU A 154 -1.72 10.13 2.70
CA LEU A 154 -1.96 11.55 2.41
C LEU A 154 -0.71 12.21 1.81
N LYS A 155 0.46 11.96 2.39
CA LYS A 155 1.73 12.50 1.91
C LYS A 155 2.05 12.06 0.48
N SER A 156 1.73 10.83 0.11
CA SER A 156 1.92 10.34 -1.26
C SER A 156 1.04 11.03 -2.28
N ARG A 157 -0.14 11.50 -1.86
CA ARG A 157 -1.10 12.22 -2.71
C ARG A 157 -0.75 13.69 -2.89
N ASN A 158 -0.15 14.33 -1.89
CA ASN A 158 0.08 15.78 -1.84
C ASN A 158 1.35 16.23 -2.56
N ARG A 159 2.06 15.38 -3.27
CA ARG A 159 3.32 15.71 -3.94
C ARG A 159 3.23 16.67 -5.13
N ARG A 160 2.04 17.15 -5.45
CA ARG A 160 1.80 18.03 -6.60
C ARG A 160 1.34 19.44 -6.22
N GLN A 161 1.54 19.83 -4.98
CA GLN A 161 1.37 21.22 -4.58
C GLN A 161 2.70 21.95 -4.59
#